data_446ed009fbf82e508842b9f79a9aa208
#
_entry.id   446ed009fbf82e508842b9f79a9aa208
#
_cell.length_a   1.000
_cell.length_b   1.000
_cell.length_c   1.000
_cell.angle_alpha   90.00
_cell.angle_beta   90.00
_cell.angle_gamma   90.00
#
_symmetry.space_group_name_H-M   'P 1'
#
loop_
_entity.id
_entity.type
_entity.pdbx_description
1 polymer ?
#
loop_
_entity_poly.entity_id
_entity_poly.type
_entity_poly.pdbx_seq_one_letter_code
_entity_poly.pdbx_strand_id
1 'polypeptide(L)'
;MTDDAERLRRWRMALGDDEERSSLSARDSRIDQALTALYGSGSGAGGGKKGGLGQSSPRVARWLGDIREFFPTPVVQIIQKDAFERLGLRRLLHEPEFLAGFEADVHLVADLMSLGKVIPEKTRSTARMVIGKVVSMLMARLAQRTEQAVRGAINKQKRSSRPRQMDIDWPRTILANLRHYQRDYGSIVPQKLIGYARKTKRTDLEDIILCVDQSGSMASSVVYSSIFAAVLASIPAVSTKYVVFDTAVADLTGKLADPVEVLFGVQLGGGTDINRALAYVRDLVRRPGQTHLILITDLFEGGNAADMLSRAAEMVQAGINLIVLLALSDDGKPSYNHEAAQFLAGLGCPVFACTPDQFPDMMAVALQKGDVGGWATAAGITTVRPKD
;
A
#
# COMPACT_ATOMS: atom_id res chain seq x y z
N MET A 1 27.76 -27.57 25.89
CA MET A 1 26.49 -27.21 26.55
C MET A 1 25.47 -28.22 26.08
N THR A 2 24.78 -28.90 26.98
CA THR A 2 23.79 -29.92 26.63
C THR A 2 22.59 -29.25 26.01
N ASP A 3 21.95 -29.92 25.05
CA ASP A 3 20.75 -29.44 24.31
C ASP A 3 19.62 -29.00 25.28
N ASP A 4 19.50 -29.63 26.42
CA ASP A 4 18.55 -29.30 27.48
C ASP A 4 18.81 -27.93 28.13
N ALA A 5 20.07 -27.53 28.33
CA ALA A 5 20.39 -26.22 28.90
C ALA A 5 20.04 -25.06 27.92
N GLU A 6 20.28 -25.29 26.63
CA GLU A 6 19.89 -24.32 25.59
C GLU A 6 18.36 -24.21 25.43
N ARG A 7 17.68 -25.35 25.55
CA ARG A 7 16.21 -25.42 25.50
C ARG A 7 15.58 -24.73 26.70
N LEU A 8 16.07 -24.96 27.91
CA LEU A 8 15.63 -24.25 29.13
C LEU A 8 15.89 -22.75 29.04
N ARG A 9 17.06 -22.34 28.51
CA ARG A 9 17.38 -20.93 28.28
C ARG A 9 16.35 -20.26 27.34
N ARG A 10 16.01 -20.91 26.23
CA ARG A 10 15.01 -20.40 25.27
C ARG A 10 13.61 -20.30 25.88
N TRP A 11 13.20 -21.32 26.62
CA TRP A 11 11.91 -21.31 27.30
C TRP A 11 11.82 -20.21 28.35
N ARG A 12 12.88 -19.99 29.10
CA ARG A 12 12.93 -18.92 30.10
C ARG A 12 12.84 -17.54 29.46
N MET A 13 13.53 -17.31 28.35
CA MET A 13 13.44 -16.03 27.63
C MET A 13 12.06 -15.80 27.00
N ALA A 14 11.34 -16.87 26.65
CA ALA A 14 10.01 -16.77 26.03
C ALA A 14 8.86 -16.59 27.03
N LEU A 15 8.95 -17.24 28.21
CA LEU A 15 7.85 -17.29 29.18
C LEU A 15 8.03 -16.37 30.39
N GLY A 16 9.26 -15.88 30.63
CA GLY A 16 9.63 -15.23 31.88
C GLY A 16 9.59 -16.21 33.06
N ASP A 17 10.43 -16.06 34.07
CA ASP A 17 10.37 -16.91 35.26
C ASP A 17 10.56 -16.09 36.53
N ASP A 18 9.72 -16.33 37.52
CA ASP A 18 9.63 -15.50 38.74
C ASP A 18 10.55 -15.95 39.88
N GLU A 19 11.14 -17.14 39.89
CA GLU A 19 11.71 -17.64 41.13
C GLU A 19 13.12 -18.23 41.17
N GLU A 20 13.81 -18.53 40.08
CA GLU A 20 15.20 -19.04 40.18
C GLU A 20 16.19 -18.28 39.31
N ARG A 21 17.04 -17.46 39.94
CA ARG A 21 18.19 -16.79 39.32
C ARG A 21 19.27 -17.81 38.93
N SER A 22 19.04 -18.64 37.93
CA SER A 22 20.11 -19.29 37.22
C SER A 22 20.87 -18.23 36.43
N SER A 23 22.21 -18.29 36.44
CA SER A 23 23.12 -17.31 35.84
C SER A 23 22.87 -17.12 34.34
N LEU A 24 22.05 -16.14 33.98
CA LEU A 24 21.95 -15.66 32.60
C LEU A 24 23.28 -15.04 32.19
N SER A 25 23.70 -15.25 30.95
CA SER A 25 24.84 -14.50 30.42
C SER A 25 24.53 -12.99 30.46
N ALA A 26 25.55 -12.15 30.51
CA ALA A 26 25.37 -10.70 30.48
C ALA A 26 24.52 -10.23 29.27
N ARG A 27 24.62 -10.94 28.16
CA ARG A 27 23.81 -10.71 26.95
C ARG A 27 22.36 -11.10 27.16
N ASP A 28 22.10 -12.29 27.68
CA ASP A 28 20.74 -12.79 27.93
C ASP A 28 20.02 -11.95 28.98
N SER A 29 20.73 -11.47 30.01
CA SER A 29 20.20 -10.56 31.02
C SER A 29 19.76 -9.22 30.43
N ARG A 30 20.48 -8.68 29.43
CA ARG A 30 20.07 -7.46 28.73
C ARG A 30 18.83 -7.69 27.86
N ILE A 31 18.73 -8.85 27.19
CA ILE A 31 17.55 -9.24 26.42
C ILE A 31 16.34 -9.38 27.34
N ASP A 32 16.49 -10.10 28.44
CA ASP A 32 15.43 -10.32 29.44
C ASP A 32 14.94 -8.99 30.04
N GLN A 33 15.85 -8.09 30.39
CA GLN A 33 15.47 -6.75 30.88
C GLN A 33 14.72 -5.93 29.83
N ALA A 34 15.12 -6.03 28.55
CA ALA A 34 14.47 -5.31 27.46
C ALA A 34 13.03 -5.84 27.21
N LEU A 35 12.85 -7.16 27.25
CA LEU A 35 11.52 -7.78 27.09
C LEU A 35 10.63 -7.58 28.35
N THR A 36 11.17 -7.71 29.55
CA THR A 36 10.45 -7.48 30.80
C THR A 36 9.97 -6.04 30.92
N ALA A 37 10.73 -5.07 30.43
CA ALA A 37 10.31 -3.67 30.40
C ALA A 37 9.04 -3.45 29.56
N LEU A 38 8.81 -4.28 28.53
CA LEU A 38 7.65 -4.19 27.64
C LEU A 38 6.49 -5.11 28.05
N TYR A 39 6.79 -6.36 28.42
CA TYR A 39 5.79 -7.41 28.63
C TYR A 39 5.56 -7.75 30.11
N GLY A 40 6.43 -7.34 31.01
CA GLY A 40 6.39 -7.71 32.43
C GLY A 40 5.27 -7.08 33.27
N SER A 41 4.40 -6.26 32.70
CA SER A 41 3.32 -5.58 33.46
C SER A 41 2.01 -6.36 33.53
N GLY A 42 2.00 -7.67 33.28
CA GLY A 42 0.78 -8.49 33.11
C GLY A 42 0.48 -9.53 34.20
N SER A 43 1.33 -9.79 35.18
CA SER A 43 1.00 -10.81 36.20
C SER A 43 1.58 -10.48 37.57
N GLY A 44 0.72 -10.33 38.56
CA GLY A 44 1.06 -10.50 39.95
C GLY A 44 0.94 -9.28 40.85
N ALA A 45 -0.01 -9.37 41.77
CA ALA A 45 -0.13 -8.53 42.95
C ALA A 45 1.15 -8.60 43.82
N GLY A 46 1.87 -7.49 43.88
CA GLY A 46 3.03 -7.36 44.76
C GLY A 46 3.65 -5.98 44.61
N GLY A 47 3.45 -5.10 45.62
CA GLY A 47 3.84 -3.69 45.67
C GLY A 47 5.31 -3.44 45.35
N GLY A 48 5.62 -3.21 44.10
CA GLY A 48 6.90 -2.69 43.61
C GLY A 48 6.67 -1.38 42.85
N LYS A 49 7.43 -0.35 43.14
CA LYS A 49 7.38 0.98 42.55
C LYS A 49 7.23 0.89 41.04
N LYS A 50 6.13 1.40 40.48
CA LYS A 50 5.90 1.57 39.08
C LYS A 50 7.00 2.46 38.45
N GLY A 51 8.06 1.85 37.97
CA GLY A 51 9.03 2.50 37.11
C GLY A 51 8.47 2.54 35.69
N GLY A 52 7.61 3.50 35.38
CA GLY A 52 7.14 3.71 34.02
C GLY A 52 8.28 4.28 33.17
N LEU A 53 8.47 3.74 31.99
CA LEU A 53 9.35 4.30 30.92
C LEU A 53 8.90 5.71 30.47
N GLY A 54 7.81 6.22 31.04
CA GLY A 54 7.14 7.45 30.60
C GLY A 54 7.86 8.77 30.92
N GLN A 55 9.06 8.79 31.52
CA GLN A 55 9.66 10.05 31.96
C GLN A 55 11.15 10.28 31.65
N SER A 56 11.85 9.45 30.87
CA SER A 56 13.18 9.87 30.41
C SER A 56 13.54 9.26 29.06
N SER A 57 13.67 10.12 28.03
CA SER A 57 14.11 9.77 26.68
C SER A 57 15.43 8.98 26.60
N PRO A 58 16.44 9.18 27.48
CA PRO A 58 17.68 8.40 27.44
C PRO A 58 17.49 6.90 27.72
N ARG A 59 16.50 6.52 28.54
CA ARG A 59 16.24 5.10 28.82
C ARG A 59 15.58 4.37 27.66
N VAL A 60 14.69 5.03 26.96
CA VAL A 60 14.01 4.47 25.78
C VAL A 60 14.99 4.35 24.61
N ALA A 61 15.86 5.33 24.38
CA ALA A 61 16.88 5.28 23.35
C ALA A 61 17.87 4.12 23.57
N ARG A 62 18.28 3.86 24.84
CA ARG A 62 19.13 2.72 25.17
C ARG A 62 18.41 1.41 24.94
N TRP A 63 17.15 1.29 25.39
CA TRP A 63 16.31 0.13 25.21
C TRP A 63 16.12 -0.23 23.72
N LEU A 64 15.87 0.76 22.87
CA LEU A 64 15.81 0.58 21.42
C LEU A 64 17.15 0.11 20.83
N GLY A 65 18.26 0.64 21.33
CA GLY A 65 19.60 0.20 20.94
C GLY A 65 19.82 -1.29 21.27
N ASP A 66 19.45 -1.70 22.49
CA ASP A 66 19.57 -3.09 22.93
C ASP A 66 18.72 -4.05 22.09
N ILE A 67 17.47 -3.68 21.78
CA ILE A 67 16.59 -4.50 20.92
C ILE A 67 17.19 -4.68 19.51
N ARG A 68 17.72 -3.64 18.91
CA ARG A 68 18.35 -3.70 17.59
C ARG A 68 19.63 -4.54 17.57
N GLU A 69 20.39 -4.50 18.65
CA GLU A 69 21.61 -5.30 18.77
C GLU A 69 21.31 -6.80 18.84
N PHE A 70 20.17 -7.17 19.44
CA PHE A 70 19.89 -8.57 19.78
C PHE A 70 18.90 -9.26 18.85
N PHE A 71 18.01 -8.52 18.17
CA PHE A 71 16.94 -9.09 17.38
C PHE A 71 17.05 -8.75 15.88
N PRO A 72 16.62 -9.66 14.99
CA PRO A 72 16.49 -9.38 13.57
C PRO A 72 15.45 -8.27 13.29
N THR A 73 15.65 -7.51 12.22
CA THR A 73 14.80 -6.40 11.79
C THR A 73 13.27 -6.66 11.88
N PRO A 74 12.72 -7.79 11.41
CA PRO A 74 11.28 -8.04 11.52
C PRO A 74 10.78 -8.14 12.96
N VAL A 75 11.61 -8.71 13.86
CA VAL A 75 11.27 -8.82 15.28
C VAL A 75 11.37 -7.46 15.96
N VAL A 76 12.35 -6.65 15.59
CA VAL A 76 12.48 -5.26 16.07
C VAL A 76 11.22 -4.45 15.74
N GLN A 77 10.70 -4.57 14.52
CA GLN A 77 9.48 -3.88 14.09
C GLN A 77 8.27 -4.27 14.94
N ILE A 78 8.09 -5.58 15.21
CA ILE A 78 7.00 -6.08 16.08
C ILE A 78 7.14 -5.53 17.50
N ILE A 79 8.33 -5.62 18.08
CA ILE A 79 8.60 -5.14 19.45
C ILE A 79 8.39 -3.62 19.53
N GLN A 80 8.79 -2.88 18.52
CA GLN A 80 8.56 -1.43 18.46
C GLN A 80 7.07 -1.08 18.37
N LYS A 81 6.29 -1.81 17.57
CA LYS A 81 4.83 -1.65 17.48
C LYS A 81 4.17 -1.94 18.83
N ASP A 82 4.50 -3.05 19.46
CA ASP A 82 3.97 -3.41 20.80
C ASP A 82 4.34 -2.36 21.87
N ALA A 83 5.56 -1.86 21.83
CA ALA A 83 6.00 -0.80 22.75
C ALA A 83 5.18 0.49 22.56
N PHE A 84 4.91 0.81 21.30
CA PHE A 84 4.11 1.97 20.93
C PHE A 84 2.69 1.91 21.49
N GLU A 85 2.04 0.75 21.33
CA GLU A 85 0.67 0.51 21.78
C GLU A 85 0.58 0.38 23.30
N ARG A 86 1.45 -0.42 23.93
CA ARG A 86 1.36 -0.77 25.35
C ARG A 86 1.91 0.28 26.29
N LEU A 87 3.01 0.95 25.92
CA LEU A 87 3.67 1.93 26.78
C LEU A 87 3.21 3.37 26.50
N GLY A 88 2.28 3.58 25.56
CA GLY A 88 1.78 4.90 25.20
C GLY A 88 2.88 5.83 24.69
N LEU A 89 3.90 5.27 24.02
CA LEU A 89 5.08 6.00 23.56
C LEU A 89 4.81 6.98 22.41
N ARG A 90 3.55 7.11 21.98
CA ARG A 90 3.13 8.09 20.94
C ARG A 90 3.61 9.52 21.26
N ARG A 91 3.70 9.88 22.55
CA ARG A 91 4.24 11.17 22.98
C ARG A 91 5.73 11.34 22.69
N LEU A 92 6.50 10.25 22.61
CA LEU A 92 7.93 10.28 22.35
C LEU A 92 8.26 10.50 20.87
N LEU A 93 7.30 10.32 19.96
CA LEU A 93 7.46 10.72 18.56
C LEU A 93 7.60 12.23 18.39
N HIS A 94 7.33 13.02 19.42
CA HIS A 94 7.60 14.47 19.42
C HIS A 94 9.08 14.80 19.66
N GLU A 95 9.90 13.81 20.06
CA GLU A 95 11.32 14.01 20.33
C GLU A 95 12.16 13.61 19.11
N PRO A 96 12.95 14.54 18.53
CA PRO A 96 13.73 14.27 17.32
C PRO A 96 14.74 13.12 17.46
N GLU A 97 15.37 13.02 18.64
CA GLU A 97 16.39 12.01 18.95
C GLU A 97 15.76 10.61 18.97
N PHE A 98 14.54 10.50 19.44
CA PHE A 98 13.79 9.26 19.46
C PHE A 98 13.40 8.82 18.05
N LEU A 99 12.87 9.73 17.23
CA LEU A 99 12.52 9.47 15.84
C LEU A 99 13.72 9.03 14.99
N ALA A 100 14.86 9.65 15.18
CA ALA A 100 16.09 9.27 14.47
C ALA A 100 16.55 7.86 14.82
N GLY A 101 16.19 7.38 16.00
CA GLY A 101 16.48 6.04 16.50
C GLY A 101 15.49 4.95 16.06
N PHE A 102 14.34 5.24 15.48
CA PHE A 102 13.36 4.24 15.03
C PHE A 102 13.76 3.59 13.71
N GLU A 103 13.46 2.31 13.56
CA GLU A 103 13.54 1.67 12.26
C GLU A 103 12.36 2.14 11.41
N ALA A 104 12.68 2.82 10.32
CA ALA A 104 11.69 3.51 9.50
C ALA A 104 10.90 2.49 8.65
N ASP A 105 9.62 2.32 8.96
CA ASP A 105 8.68 1.49 8.21
C ASP A 105 7.40 2.26 7.84
N VAL A 106 6.49 1.59 7.11
CA VAL A 106 5.22 2.19 6.66
C VAL A 106 4.30 2.50 7.84
N HIS A 107 4.29 1.67 8.89
CA HIS A 107 3.45 1.88 10.07
C HIS A 107 3.89 3.12 10.83
N LEU A 108 5.20 3.32 10.99
CA LEU A 108 5.73 4.54 11.60
C LEU A 108 5.32 5.80 10.81
N VAL A 109 5.34 5.72 9.47
CA VAL A 109 4.87 6.84 8.63
C VAL A 109 3.38 7.11 8.85
N ALA A 110 2.55 6.06 8.90
CA ALA A 110 1.13 6.18 9.16
C ALA A 110 0.85 6.79 10.56
N ASP A 111 1.58 6.36 11.58
CA ASP A 111 1.49 6.94 12.92
C ASP A 111 1.92 8.42 12.95
N LEU A 112 3.02 8.78 12.29
CA LEU A 112 3.45 10.17 12.16
C LEU A 112 2.43 11.03 11.42
N MET A 113 1.78 10.51 10.39
CA MET A 113 0.71 11.20 9.68
C MET A 113 -0.52 11.41 10.58
N SER A 114 -0.90 10.43 11.39
CA SER A 114 -2.02 10.55 12.34
C SER A 114 -1.77 11.67 13.38
N LEU A 115 -0.51 11.92 13.72
CA LEU A 115 -0.08 12.95 14.65
C LEU A 115 0.20 14.32 14.00
N GLY A 116 0.08 14.42 12.67
CA GLY A 116 0.59 15.55 11.88
C GLY A 116 0.22 16.96 12.36
N LYS A 117 -0.98 17.14 12.96
CA LYS A 117 -1.43 18.41 13.56
C LYS A 117 -0.77 18.73 14.92
N VAL A 118 -0.25 17.72 15.60
CA VAL A 118 0.25 17.81 16.98
C VAL A 118 1.78 17.77 17.04
N ILE A 119 2.44 17.49 15.90
CA ILE A 119 3.91 17.43 15.84
C ILE A 119 4.51 18.81 16.06
N PRO A 120 5.37 19.00 17.09
CA PRO A 120 6.07 20.27 17.32
C PRO A 120 6.96 20.65 16.13
N GLU A 121 7.13 21.93 15.87
CA GLU A 121 7.95 22.43 14.76
C GLU A 121 9.38 21.87 14.79
N LYS A 122 9.94 21.71 15.98
CA LYS A 122 11.29 21.11 16.16
C LYS A 122 11.39 19.68 15.66
N THR A 123 10.31 18.90 15.75
CA THR A 123 10.28 17.48 15.36
C THR A 123 9.87 17.29 13.90
N ARG A 124 9.25 18.32 13.31
CA ARG A 124 8.71 18.26 11.95
C ARG A 124 9.78 17.99 10.89
N SER A 125 10.96 18.59 11.04
CA SER A 125 12.10 18.34 10.15
C SER A 125 12.60 16.89 10.25
N THR A 126 12.68 16.36 11.47
CA THR A 126 13.09 14.96 11.69
C THR A 126 12.04 13.99 11.20
N ALA A 127 10.75 14.25 11.44
CA ALA A 127 9.65 13.47 10.89
C ALA A 127 9.69 13.44 9.34
N ARG A 128 9.94 14.61 8.72
CA ARG A 128 10.10 14.70 7.25
C ARG A 128 11.28 13.88 6.75
N MET A 129 12.39 13.88 7.47
CA MET A 129 13.57 13.07 7.12
C MET A 129 13.27 11.57 7.21
N VAL A 130 12.60 11.11 8.28
CA VAL A 130 12.22 9.70 8.47
C VAL A 130 11.23 9.27 7.38
N ILE A 131 10.19 10.05 7.14
CA ILE A 131 9.23 9.79 6.06
C ILE A 131 9.95 9.74 4.71
N GLY A 132 10.84 10.70 4.43
CA GLY A 132 11.64 10.73 3.21
C GLY A 132 12.50 9.47 3.00
N LYS A 133 13.06 8.93 4.08
CA LYS A 133 13.82 7.66 4.03
C LYS A 133 12.93 6.48 3.65
N VAL A 134 11.75 6.34 4.26
CA VAL A 134 10.78 5.27 3.93
C VAL A 134 10.30 5.42 2.49
N VAL A 135 9.90 6.63 2.10
CA VAL A 135 9.45 6.93 0.74
C VAL A 135 10.52 6.57 -0.27
N SER A 136 11.78 6.96 -0.04
CA SER A 136 12.90 6.64 -0.95
C SER A 136 13.12 5.14 -1.09
N MET A 137 13.04 4.39 0.01
CA MET A 137 13.18 2.93 0.02
C MET A 137 12.03 2.26 -0.77
N LEU A 138 10.79 2.68 -0.53
CA LEU A 138 9.63 2.14 -1.23
C LEU A 138 9.62 2.53 -2.72
N MET A 139 10.01 3.75 -3.05
CA MET A 139 10.17 4.19 -4.44
C MET A 139 11.21 3.33 -5.16
N ALA A 140 12.36 3.07 -4.55
CA ALA A 140 13.38 2.20 -5.14
C ALA A 140 12.87 0.78 -5.39
N ARG A 141 12.05 0.24 -4.48
CA ARG A 141 11.45 -1.10 -4.62
C ARG A 141 10.35 -1.16 -5.67
N LEU A 142 9.45 -0.18 -5.71
CA LEU A 142 8.18 -0.27 -6.45
C LEU A 142 8.23 0.43 -7.81
N ALA A 143 9.05 1.48 -7.99
CA ALA A 143 9.01 2.32 -9.18
C ALA A 143 9.34 1.57 -10.46
N GLN A 144 10.43 0.82 -10.49
CA GLN A 144 10.87 0.12 -11.69
C GLN A 144 9.83 -0.90 -12.18
N ARG A 145 9.28 -1.70 -11.26
CA ARG A 145 8.26 -2.70 -11.58
C ARG A 145 6.98 -2.05 -12.09
N THR A 146 6.52 -0.99 -11.43
CA THR A 146 5.32 -0.25 -11.83
C THR A 146 5.50 0.38 -13.21
N GLU A 147 6.63 1.04 -13.45
CA GLU A 147 6.93 1.66 -14.73
C GLU A 147 6.99 0.62 -15.88
N GLN A 148 7.63 -0.50 -15.67
CA GLN A 148 7.71 -1.59 -16.65
C GLN A 148 6.32 -2.19 -16.94
N ALA A 149 5.52 -2.46 -15.92
CA ALA A 149 4.17 -3.01 -16.03
C ALA A 149 3.26 -2.05 -16.83
N VAL A 150 3.22 -0.78 -16.44
CA VAL A 150 2.39 0.25 -17.07
C VAL A 150 2.82 0.52 -18.51
N ARG A 151 4.11 0.72 -18.75
CA ARG A 151 4.63 0.94 -20.13
C ARG A 151 4.37 -0.27 -21.02
N GLY A 152 4.56 -1.49 -20.50
CA GLY A 152 4.27 -2.72 -21.20
C GLY A 152 2.79 -2.86 -21.58
N ALA A 153 1.89 -2.51 -20.66
CA ALA A 153 0.45 -2.53 -20.85
C ALA A 153 0.01 -1.56 -21.96
N ILE A 154 0.47 -0.31 -21.89
CA ILE A 154 0.12 0.75 -22.85
C ILE A 154 0.60 0.41 -24.26
N ASN A 155 1.80 -0.14 -24.39
CA ASN A 155 2.36 -0.53 -25.70
C ASN A 155 1.53 -1.65 -26.37
N LYS A 156 0.86 -2.52 -25.58
CA LYS A 156 0.04 -3.63 -26.10
C LYS A 156 -1.39 -3.24 -26.46
N GLN A 157 -1.86 -2.07 -26.08
CA GLN A 157 -3.26 -1.66 -26.29
C GLN A 157 -3.62 -1.39 -27.75
N LYS A 158 -2.75 -0.75 -28.51
CA LYS A 158 -3.03 -0.34 -29.89
C LYS A 158 -2.36 -1.29 -30.88
N ARG A 159 -3.16 -1.98 -31.68
CA ARG A 159 -2.64 -2.85 -32.74
C ARG A 159 -2.18 -2.04 -33.95
N SER A 160 -1.12 -2.50 -34.58
CA SER A 160 -0.59 -1.95 -35.82
C SER A 160 -0.44 -3.05 -36.86
N SER A 161 -0.80 -2.75 -38.08
CA SER A 161 -0.48 -3.59 -39.26
C SER A 161 0.93 -3.34 -39.77
N ARG A 162 1.64 -2.34 -39.24
CA ARG A 162 3.04 -2.01 -39.57
C ARG A 162 3.85 -1.86 -38.23
N PRO A 163 3.96 -2.94 -37.45
CA PRO A 163 4.73 -2.91 -36.23
C PRO A 163 6.23 -2.84 -36.56
N ARG A 164 7.03 -2.32 -35.60
CA ARG A 164 8.47 -2.52 -35.64
C ARG A 164 8.81 -3.97 -35.30
N GLN A 165 9.98 -4.45 -35.72
CA GLN A 165 10.39 -5.84 -35.51
C GLN A 165 10.24 -6.34 -34.08
N MET A 166 10.55 -5.51 -33.08
CA MET A 166 10.43 -5.83 -31.65
C MET A 166 8.98 -5.75 -31.09
N ASP A 167 8.08 -5.12 -31.84
CA ASP A 167 6.68 -4.93 -31.46
C ASP A 167 5.73 -5.92 -32.19
N ILE A 168 6.29 -6.90 -32.93
CA ILE A 168 5.53 -7.92 -33.66
C ILE A 168 4.99 -8.97 -32.66
N ASP A 169 3.69 -9.25 -32.76
CA ASP A 169 3.04 -10.39 -32.09
C ASP A 169 3.21 -11.63 -32.99
N TRP A 170 4.34 -12.32 -32.82
CA TRP A 170 4.68 -13.46 -33.64
C TRP A 170 3.63 -14.59 -33.61
N PRO A 171 3.09 -15.00 -32.46
CA PRO A 171 2.06 -16.03 -32.42
C PRO A 171 0.84 -15.70 -33.29
N ARG A 172 0.33 -14.47 -33.19
CA ARG A 172 -0.81 -14.01 -33.98
C ARG A 172 -0.45 -13.77 -35.42
N THR A 173 0.75 -13.27 -35.70
CA THR A 173 1.23 -13.10 -37.09
C THR A 173 1.32 -14.44 -37.79
N ILE A 174 1.89 -15.46 -37.15
CA ILE A 174 1.98 -16.83 -37.69
C ILE A 174 0.58 -17.39 -37.94
N LEU A 175 -0.30 -17.33 -36.92
CA LEU A 175 -1.66 -17.84 -37.03
C LEU A 175 -2.45 -17.21 -38.18
N ALA A 176 -2.34 -15.90 -38.35
CA ALA A 176 -3.01 -15.16 -39.45
C ALA A 176 -2.44 -15.44 -40.83
N ASN A 177 -1.21 -15.97 -40.92
CA ASN A 177 -0.51 -16.23 -42.15
C ASN A 177 -0.27 -17.73 -42.40
N LEU A 178 -0.92 -18.65 -41.69
CA LEU A 178 -0.76 -20.11 -41.87
C LEU A 178 -0.98 -20.54 -43.33
N ARG A 179 -1.92 -19.93 -44.04
CA ARG A 179 -2.19 -20.18 -45.47
C ARG A 179 -1.02 -19.84 -46.41
N HIS A 180 -0.03 -19.07 -45.91
CA HIS A 180 1.17 -18.65 -46.65
C HIS A 180 2.41 -19.48 -46.25
N TYR A 181 2.20 -20.70 -45.74
CA TYR A 181 3.28 -21.63 -45.48
C TYR A 181 3.90 -22.10 -46.77
N GLN A 182 5.20 -21.91 -46.90
CA GLN A 182 5.99 -22.33 -48.07
C GLN A 182 6.77 -23.60 -47.70
N ARG A 183 6.42 -24.68 -48.39
CA ARG A 183 7.03 -26.00 -48.14
C ARG A 183 8.52 -26.02 -48.45
N ASP A 184 8.95 -25.30 -49.50
CA ASP A 184 10.33 -25.27 -49.95
C ASP A 184 11.28 -24.61 -48.96
N TYR A 185 10.77 -23.69 -48.14
CA TYR A 185 11.53 -23.00 -47.12
C TYR A 185 11.23 -23.49 -45.69
N GLY A 186 10.29 -24.39 -45.52
CA GLY A 186 9.86 -24.88 -44.22
C GLY A 186 9.36 -23.78 -43.28
N SER A 187 8.90 -22.63 -43.84
CA SER A 187 8.61 -21.41 -43.08
C SER A 187 7.37 -20.69 -43.59
N ILE A 188 6.82 -19.79 -42.77
CA ILE A 188 5.72 -18.90 -43.18
C ILE A 188 6.29 -17.57 -43.57
N VAL A 189 5.96 -17.12 -44.81
CA VAL A 189 6.27 -15.76 -45.26
C VAL A 189 5.06 -14.86 -44.94
N PRO A 190 5.13 -14.01 -43.92
CA PRO A 190 3.98 -13.24 -43.50
C PRO A 190 3.68 -12.11 -44.48
N GLN A 191 2.50 -12.13 -45.08
CA GLN A 191 1.97 -11.02 -45.88
C GLN A 191 1.42 -9.90 -45.02
N LYS A 192 0.90 -10.24 -43.85
CA LYS A 192 0.34 -9.29 -42.88
C LYS A 192 1.04 -9.45 -41.53
N LEU A 193 1.75 -8.41 -41.12
CA LEU A 193 2.33 -8.35 -39.81
C LEU A 193 1.26 -7.85 -38.83
N ILE A 194 1.15 -8.48 -37.66
CA ILE A 194 0.31 -8.08 -36.58
C ILE A 194 1.21 -7.75 -35.40
N GLY A 195 1.05 -6.59 -34.84
CA GLY A 195 1.82 -6.18 -33.68
C GLY A 195 1.21 -4.95 -33.02
N TYR A 196 1.99 -4.32 -32.18
CA TYR A 196 1.55 -3.21 -31.37
C TYR A 196 2.08 -1.87 -31.90
N ALA A 197 1.26 -0.82 -31.79
CA ALA A 197 1.65 0.55 -32.14
C ALA A 197 2.03 1.32 -30.88
N ARG A 198 3.10 2.11 -30.93
CA ARG A 198 3.38 3.06 -29.85
C ARG A 198 2.37 4.21 -29.86
N LYS A 199 1.82 4.51 -28.68
CA LYS A 199 1.03 5.74 -28.50
C LYS A 199 1.95 6.95 -28.65
N THR A 200 1.69 7.79 -29.64
CA THR A 200 2.53 8.96 -29.94
C THR A 200 1.86 10.30 -29.66
N LYS A 201 0.57 10.31 -29.36
CA LYS A 201 -0.16 11.57 -29.15
C LYS A 201 -0.59 11.70 -27.69
N ARG A 202 -0.41 12.90 -27.12
CA ARG A 202 -0.84 13.28 -25.77
C ARG A 202 -2.36 13.13 -25.56
N THR A 203 -3.13 13.11 -26.64
CA THR A 203 -4.59 12.88 -26.64
C THR A 203 -5.02 11.43 -26.42
N ASP A 204 -4.10 10.48 -26.50
CA ASP A 204 -4.36 9.04 -26.36
C ASP A 204 -3.93 8.50 -24.98
N LEU A 205 -3.65 9.37 -23.99
CA LEU A 205 -3.27 8.96 -22.66
C LEU A 205 -4.47 8.35 -21.92
N GLU A 206 -4.23 7.27 -21.20
CA GLU A 206 -5.21 6.78 -20.21
C GLU A 206 -5.18 7.69 -18.98
N ASP A 207 -6.36 8.01 -18.47
CA ASP A 207 -6.52 8.77 -17.23
C ASP A 207 -6.61 7.78 -16.06
N ILE A 208 -5.71 7.90 -15.09
CA ILE A 208 -5.72 7.12 -13.86
C ILE A 208 -6.08 8.07 -12.73
N ILE A 209 -7.13 7.75 -11.99
CA ILE A 209 -7.55 8.50 -10.81
C ILE A 209 -7.45 7.56 -9.60
N LEU A 210 -6.57 7.88 -8.68
CA LEU A 210 -6.51 7.22 -7.38
C LEU A 210 -7.35 8.05 -6.40
N CYS A 211 -8.44 7.48 -5.90
CA CYS A 211 -9.34 8.09 -4.93
C CYS A 211 -9.24 7.32 -3.62
N VAL A 212 -8.69 7.94 -2.59
CA VAL A 212 -8.17 7.25 -1.40
C VAL A 212 -8.81 7.80 -0.14
N ASP A 213 -9.37 6.89 0.64
CA ASP A 213 -9.93 7.14 1.95
C ASP A 213 -8.82 7.41 2.96
N GLN A 214 -8.94 8.51 3.73
CA GLN A 214 -8.02 8.92 4.79
C GLN A 214 -8.48 8.47 6.18
N SER A 215 -9.48 7.61 6.30
CA SER A 215 -9.91 7.07 7.60
C SER A 215 -8.74 6.38 8.30
N GLY A 216 -8.80 6.30 9.64
CA GLY A 216 -7.69 5.74 10.43
C GLY A 216 -7.37 4.28 10.08
N SER A 217 -8.37 3.49 9.67
CA SER A 217 -8.20 2.11 9.19
C SER A 217 -7.41 2.01 7.89
N MET A 218 -7.37 3.08 7.09
CA MET A 218 -6.73 3.11 5.77
C MET A 218 -5.31 3.70 5.76
N ALA A 219 -4.73 3.97 6.93
CA ALA A 219 -3.47 4.69 7.05
C ALA A 219 -2.30 4.09 6.23
N SER A 220 -2.09 2.77 6.29
CA SER A 220 -1.07 2.09 5.47
C SER A 220 -1.38 2.19 3.97
N SER A 221 -2.66 2.08 3.59
CA SER A 221 -3.11 2.20 2.20
C SER A 221 -2.86 3.60 1.64
N VAL A 222 -3.00 4.64 2.46
CA VAL A 222 -2.69 6.03 2.08
C VAL A 222 -1.20 6.20 1.79
N VAL A 223 -0.31 5.60 2.58
CA VAL A 223 1.13 5.67 2.34
C VAL A 223 1.49 5.02 1.01
N TYR A 224 1.08 3.77 0.79
CA TYR A 224 1.39 3.06 -0.46
C TYR A 224 0.76 3.73 -1.69
N SER A 225 -0.51 4.16 -1.60
CA SER A 225 -1.19 4.80 -2.73
C SER A 225 -0.56 6.13 -3.12
N SER A 226 -0.05 6.91 -2.17
CA SER A 226 0.66 8.18 -2.46
C SER A 226 1.96 7.93 -3.22
N ILE A 227 2.69 6.86 -2.88
CA ILE A 227 3.90 6.45 -3.58
C ILE A 227 3.58 5.99 -5.01
N PHE A 228 2.57 5.14 -5.17
CA PHE A 228 2.14 4.71 -6.50
C PHE A 228 1.64 5.87 -7.35
N ALA A 229 0.91 6.83 -6.75
CA ALA A 229 0.47 8.02 -7.46
C ALA A 229 1.65 8.84 -8.00
N ALA A 230 2.69 9.03 -7.19
CA ALA A 230 3.91 9.72 -7.61
C ALA A 230 4.67 8.95 -8.71
N VAL A 231 4.79 7.63 -8.58
CA VAL A 231 5.40 6.78 -9.61
C VAL A 231 4.62 6.87 -10.92
N LEU A 232 3.30 6.71 -10.88
CA LEU A 232 2.44 6.79 -12.05
C LEU A 232 2.49 8.18 -12.70
N ALA A 233 2.53 9.25 -11.90
CA ALA A 233 2.65 10.62 -12.40
C ALA A 233 3.99 10.88 -13.11
N SER A 234 5.05 10.14 -12.76
CA SER A 234 6.34 10.23 -13.43
C SER A 234 6.36 9.57 -14.83
N ILE A 235 5.32 8.76 -15.17
CA ILE A 235 5.22 8.04 -16.43
C ILE A 235 4.52 8.93 -17.48
N PRO A 236 5.21 9.44 -18.52
CA PRO A 236 4.60 10.37 -19.49
C PRO A 236 3.45 9.78 -20.30
N ALA A 237 3.25 8.48 -20.25
CA ALA A 237 2.27 7.74 -21.05
C ALA A 237 0.89 7.65 -20.40
N VAL A 238 0.72 8.12 -19.17
CA VAL A 238 -0.55 8.19 -18.42
C VAL A 238 -0.75 9.59 -17.84
N SER A 239 -2.01 9.92 -17.56
CA SER A 239 -2.40 11.13 -16.83
C SER A 239 -2.89 10.70 -15.45
N THR A 240 -2.11 10.99 -14.41
CA THR A 240 -2.43 10.54 -13.05
C THR A 240 -3.01 11.68 -12.22
N LYS A 241 -4.11 11.39 -11.52
CA LYS A 241 -4.70 12.25 -10.50
C LYS A 241 -4.73 11.53 -9.17
N TYR A 242 -4.54 12.27 -8.11
CA TYR A 242 -4.54 11.76 -6.75
C TYR A 242 -5.47 12.58 -5.88
N VAL A 243 -6.56 11.97 -5.49
CA VAL A 243 -7.61 12.58 -4.68
C VAL A 243 -7.71 11.80 -3.38
N VAL A 244 -7.67 12.49 -2.27
CA VAL A 244 -7.87 11.90 -0.94
C VAL A 244 -9.12 12.48 -0.31
N PHE A 245 -9.79 11.71 0.51
CA PHE A 245 -11.04 12.15 1.15
C PHE A 245 -11.22 11.59 2.56
N ASP A 246 -11.93 12.37 3.35
CA ASP A 246 -12.56 12.02 4.61
C ASP A 246 -14.00 12.55 4.56
N THR A 247 -14.42 13.47 5.40
CA THR A 247 -15.65 14.28 5.25
C THR A 247 -15.47 15.43 4.25
N ALA A 248 -14.24 15.70 3.85
CA ALA A 248 -13.85 16.66 2.83
C ALA A 248 -13.02 15.97 1.74
N VAL A 249 -12.95 16.59 0.56
CA VAL A 249 -12.16 16.08 -0.56
C VAL A 249 -10.99 17.00 -0.80
N ALA A 250 -9.78 16.42 -0.94
CA ALA A 250 -8.57 17.15 -1.27
C ALA A 250 -7.91 16.58 -2.53
N ASP A 251 -7.70 17.42 -3.52
CA ASP A 251 -6.95 17.07 -4.73
C ASP A 251 -5.45 17.38 -4.53
N LEU A 252 -4.65 16.34 -4.45
CA LEU A 252 -3.22 16.40 -4.24
C LEU A 252 -2.42 16.18 -5.54
N THR A 253 -3.08 16.19 -6.68
CA THR A 253 -2.45 15.97 -8.01
C THR A 253 -1.27 16.93 -8.25
N GLY A 254 -1.40 18.19 -7.85
CA GLY A 254 -0.33 19.19 -8.01
C GLY A 254 0.90 18.95 -7.15
N LYS A 255 0.83 18.06 -6.15
CA LYS A 255 1.92 17.74 -5.22
C LYS A 255 2.63 16.41 -5.55
N LEU A 256 2.20 15.69 -6.58
CA LEU A 256 2.74 14.37 -6.93
C LEU A 256 4.23 14.37 -7.29
N ALA A 257 4.83 15.52 -7.55
CA ALA A 257 6.27 15.65 -7.78
C ALA A 257 7.11 15.36 -6.52
N ASP A 258 6.55 15.60 -5.32
CA ASP A 258 7.19 15.29 -4.03
C ASP A 258 6.25 14.40 -3.19
N PRO A 259 6.47 13.07 -3.18
CA PRO A 259 5.65 12.14 -2.40
C PRO A 259 5.62 12.44 -0.89
N VAL A 260 6.67 13.04 -0.36
CA VAL A 260 6.73 13.47 1.05
C VAL A 260 5.75 14.62 1.30
N GLU A 261 5.67 15.57 0.36
CA GLU A 261 4.66 16.65 0.43
C GLU A 261 3.23 16.12 0.29
N VAL A 262 3.02 15.10 -0.54
CA VAL A 262 1.71 14.44 -0.65
C VAL A 262 1.30 13.88 0.71
N LEU A 263 2.18 13.12 1.37
CA LEU A 263 1.93 12.52 2.68
C LEU A 263 1.67 13.58 3.77
N PHE A 264 2.39 14.68 3.78
CA PHE A 264 2.11 15.78 4.70
C PHE A 264 0.83 16.57 4.36
N GLY A 265 0.35 16.48 3.12
CA GLY A 265 -0.92 17.07 2.69
C GLY A 265 -2.14 16.23 3.12
N VAL A 266 -1.94 14.97 3.46
CA VAL A 266 -2.97 14.05 3.95
C VAL A 266 -3.19 14.27 5.45
N GLN A 267 -4.44 14.23 5.88
CA GLN A 267 -4.84 14.29 7.29
C GLN A 267 -5.58 13.02 7.63
N LEU A 268 -4.92 12.11 8.37
CA LEU A 268 -5.58 10.88 8.80
C LEU A 268 -6.58 11.16 9.93
N GLY A 269 -7.74 10.56 9.82
CA GLY A 269 -8.82 10.62 10.82
C GLY A 269 -9.98 11.51 10.39
N GLY A 270 -11.14 11.22 10.90
CA GLY A 270 -12.40 11.88 10.57
C GLY A 270 -13.47 10.86 10.20
N GLY A 271 -14.63 11.32 9.77
CA GLY A 271 -15.65 10.49 9.14
C GLY A 271 -15.30 10.26 7.66
N THR A 272 -16.09 9.42 6.99
CA THR A 272 -15.87 9.05 5.59
C THR A 272 -17.09 9.43 4.76
N ASP A 273 -16.93 10.22 3.69
CA ASP A 273 -17.97 10.60 2.73
C ASP A 273 -17.51 10.21 1.32
N ILE A 274 -17.69 8.92 0.99
CA ILE A 274 -17.33 8.33 -0.31
C ILE A 274 -18.20 8.97 -1.42
N ASN A 275 -19.47 9.23 -1.13
CA ASN A 275 -20.40 9.81 -2.09
C ASN A 275 -19.89 11.17 -2.59
N ARG A 276 -19.43 12.02 -1.67
CA ARG A 276 -18.84 13.33 -2.01
C ARG A 276 -17.55 13.18 -2.83
N ALA A 277 -16.72 12.22 -2.47
CA ALA A 277 -15.50 11.94 -3.21
C ALA A 277 -15.80 11.49 -4.65
N LEU A 278 -16.73 10.57 -4.83
CA LEU A 278 -17.17 10.12 -6.15
C LEU A 278 -17.81 11.26 -6.97
N ALA A 279 -18.57 12.17 -6.33
CA ALA A 279 -19.10 13.35 -7.00
C ALA A 279 -17.97 14.23 -7.55
N TYR A 280 -16.96 14.52 -6.73
CA TYR A 280 -15.80 15.29 -7.13
C TYR A 280 -15.01 14.61 -8.26
N VAL A 281 -14.76 13.31 -8.13
CA VAL A 281 -14.04 12.52 -9.15
C VAL A 281 -14.80 12.51 -10.47
N ARG A 282 -16.14 12.37 -10.46
CA ARG A 282 -16.97 12.43 -11.67
C ARG A 282 -16.73 13.72 -12.44
N ASP A 283 -16.66 14.86 -11.74
CA ASP A 283 -16.43 16.17 -12.36
C ASP A 283 -15.02 16.32 -12.92
N LEU A 284 -14.05 15.54 -12.42
CA LEU A 284 -12.70 15.47 -12.96
C LEU A 284 -12.58 14.62 -14.24
N VAL A 285 -13.52 13.69 -14.47
CA VAL A 285 -13.50 12.75 -15.60
C VAL A 285 -13.87 13.46 -16.89
N ARG A 286 -12.95 13.46 -17.85
CA ARG A 286 -13.17 14.05 -19.19
C ARG A 286 -13.49 12.99 -20.25
N ARG A 287 -12.95 11.78 -20.06
CA ARG A 287 -13.04 10.69 -21.06
C ARG A 287 -13.38 9.39 -20.34
N PRO A 288 -14.65 9.13 -20.03
CA PRO A 288 -15.05 7.97 -19.23
C PRO A 288 -14.46 6.64 -19.72
N GLY A 289 -14.54 6.35 -21.01
CA GLY A 289 -14.02 5.10 -21.58
C GLY A 289 -12.49 4.96 -21.61
N GLN A 290 -11.74 5.97 -21.19
CA GLN A 290 -10.29 5.97 -21.04
C GLN A 290 -9.86 6.30 -19.61
N THR A 291 -10.81 6.27 -18.67
CA THR A 291 -10.55 6.57 -17.25
C THR A 291 -10.59 5.29 -16.43
N HIS A 292 -9.53 5.07 -15.69
CA HIS A 292 -9.42 4.03 -14.67
C HIS A 292 -9.52 4.71 -13.30
N LEU A 293 -10.61 4.46 -12.60
CA LEU A 293 -10.81 4.94 -11.24
C LEU A 293 -10.49 3.81 -10.26
N ILE A 294 -9.45 4.00 -9.47
CA ILE A 294 -9.07 3.10 -8.39
C ILE A 294 -9.53 3.74 -7.09
N LEU A 295 -10.61 3.20 -6.54
CA LEU A 295 -11.17 3.60 -5.26
C LEU A 295 -10.58 2.72 -4.16
N ILE A 296 -9.86 3.33 -3.21
CA ILE A 296 -9.21 2.63 -2.10
C ILE A 296 -9.93 3.03 -0.81
N THR A 297 -10.76 2.12 -0.27
CA THR A 297 -11.62 2.38 0.89
C THR A 297 -12.18 1.07 1.45
N ASP A 298 -12.43 1.01 2.74
CA ASP A 298 -13.14 -0.09 3.40
C ASP A 298 -14.67 -0.05 3.22
N LEU A 299 -15.17 0.92 2.44
CA LEU A 299 -16.57 1.10 2.06
C LEU A 299 -17.53 1.41 3.22
N PHE A 300 -17.02 1.84 4.38
CA PHE A 300 -17.88 2.33 5.45
C PHE A 300 -18.27 3.79 5.20
N GLU A 301 -19.41 3.98 4.51
CA GLU A 301 -19.97 5.30 4.20
C GLU A 301 -20.58 5.93 5.45
N GLY A 302 -20.12 7.15 5.80
CA GLY A 302 -20.67 7.91 6.93
C GLY A 302 -21.92 8.72 6.58
N GLY A 303 -22.22 8.87 5.30
CA GLY A 303 -23.38 9.58 4.77
C GLY A 303 -24.49 8.64 4.27
N ASN A 304 -25.02 8.93 3.08
CA ASN A 304 -26.06 8.11 2.45
C ASN A 304 -25.44 7.05 1.53
N ALA A 305 -25.39 5.81 1.99
CA ALA A 305 -24.84 4.68 1.24
C ALA A 305 -25.60 4.42 -0.08
N ALA A 306 -26.92 4.64 -0.13
CA ALA A 306 -27.71 4.44 -1.35
C ALA A 306 -27.31 5.45 -2.45
N ASP A 307 -27.10 6.72 -2.10
CA ASP A 307 -26.63 7.74 -3.04
C ASP A 307 -25.21 7.45 -3.54
N MET A 308 -24.34 6.97 -2.67
CA MET A 308 -22.97 6.54 -3.03
C MET A 308 -23.01 5.40 -4.05
N LEU A 309 -23.81 4.36 -3.80
CA LEU A 309 -23.93 3.21 -4.70
C LEU A 309 -24.58 3.59 -6.03
N SER A 310 -25.61 4.45 -6.01
CA SER A 310 -26.23 4.98 -7.23
C SER A 310 -25.23 5.74 -8.09
N ARG A 311 -24.43 6.60 -7.48
CA ARG A 311 -23.39 7.37 -8.17
C ARG A 311 -22.31 6.47 -8.77
N ALA A 312 -21.85 5.47 -8.02
CA ALA A 312 -20.90 4.48 -8.52
C ALA A 312 -21.47 3.75 -9.76
N ALA A 313 -22.74 3.35 -9.71
CA ALA A 313 -23.42 2.72 -10.84
C ALA A 313 -23.50 3.64 -12.07
N GLU A 314 -23.85 4.91 -11.89
CA GLU A 314 -23.84 5.92 -12.98
C GLU A 314 -22.46 6.05 -13.63
N MET A 315 -21.39 6.09 -12.81
CA MET A 315 -20.02 6.21 -13.30
C MET A 315 -19.59 4.97 -14.10
N VAL A 316 -19.95 3.78 -13.66
CA VAL A 316 -19.70 2.52 -14.37
C VAL A 316 -20.47 2.48 -15.69
N GLN A 317 -21.76 2.86 -15.68
CA GLN A 317 -22.58 2.94 -16.88
C GLN A 317 -22.06 3.97 -17.89
N ALA A 318 -21.45 5.05 -17.42
CA ALA A 318 -20.77 6.02 -18.28
C ALA A 318 -19.50 5.48 -18.93
N GLY A 319 -19.05 4.27 -18.55
CA GLY A 319 -17.89 3.59 -19.12
C GLY A 319 -16.57 3.81 -18.36
N ILE A 320 -16.63 4.34 -17.15
CA ILE A 320 -15.46 4.44 -16.27
C ILE A 320 -15.10 3.03 -15.78
N ASN A 321 -13.83 2.65 -15.90
CA ASN A 321 -13.34 1.40 -15.34
C ASN A 321 -13.08 1.60 -13.82
N LEU A 322 -14.08 1.27 -13.01
CA LEU A 322 -14.04 1.36 -11.56
C LEU A 322 -13.47 0.07 -10.97
N ILE A 323 -12.36 0.19 -10.24
CA ILE A 323 -11.72 -0.87 -9.47
C ILE A 323 -11.75 -0.46 -8.00
N VAL A 324 -12.20 -1.35 -7.14
CA VAL A 324 -12.30 -1.08 -5.70
C VAL A 324 -11.29 -1.92 -4.94
N LEU A 325 -10.37 -1.26 -4.26
CA LEU A 325 -9.39 -1.89 -3.38
C LEU A 325 -9.81 -1.67 -1.93
N LEU A 326 -10.18 -2.75 -1.26
CA LEU A 326 -10.60 -2.74 0.15
C LEU A 326 -9.45 -2.42 1.12
N ALA A 327 -8.23 -2.68 0.68
CA ALA A 327 -6.98 -2.22 1.27
C ALA A 327 -5.88 -2.27 0.20
N LEU A 328 -4.85 -1.45 0.40
CA LEU A 328 -3.59 -1.50 -0.32
C LEU A 328 -2.47 -1.55 0.72
N SER A 329 -2.29 -2.73 1.32
CA SER A 329 -1.34 -2.94 2.41
C SER A 329 -0.92 -4.40 2.52
N ASP A 330 0.08 -4.66 3.35
CA ASP A 330 0.54 -6.00 3.74
C ASP A 330 -0.11 -6.46 5.08
N ASP A 331 -1.09 -5.72 5.62
CA ASP A 331 -1.64 -5.90 6.98
C ASP A 331 -2.67 -7.04 7.12
N GLY A 332 -2.80 -7.89 6.11
CA GLY A 332 -3.73 -9.03 6.17
C GLY A 332 -5.14 -8.71 5.66
N LYS A 333 -6.17 -9.37 6.22
CA LYS A 333 -7.55 -9.20 5.74
C LYS A 333 -8.18 -7.93 6.32
N PRO A 334 -8.60 -6.95 5.48
CA PRO A 334 -9.26 -5.76 5.97
C PRO A 334 -10.68 -6.07 6.45
N SER A 335 -11.19 -5.28 7.40
CA SER A 335 -12.61 -5.17 7.69
C SER A 335 -13.23 -4.19 6.68
N TYR A 336 -14.37 -4.53 6.11
CA TYR A 336 -15.04 -3.69 5.11
C TYR A 336 -16.56 -3.90 5.10
N ASN A 337 -17.28 -2.98 4.48
CA ASN A 337 -18.73 -3.09 4.31
C ASN A 337 -19.08 -4.13 3.22
N HIS A 338 -19.54 -5.30 3.66
CA HIS A 338 -19.85 -6.42 2.78
C HIS A 338 -21.00 -6.14 1.80
N GLU A 339 -22.04 -5.41 2.23
CA GLU A 339 -23.19 -5.12 1.39
C GLU A 339 -22.82 -4.19 0.24
N ALA A 340 -22.10 -3.11 0.54
CA ALA A 340 -21.59 -2.20 -0.47
C ALA A 340 -20.63 -2.89 -1.44
N ALA A 341 -19.73 -3.73 -0.93
CA ALA A 341 -18.79 -4.47 -1.73
C ALA A 341 -19.47 -5.47 -2.70
N GLN A 342 -20.49 -6.19 -2.22
CA GLN A 342 -21.29 -7.12 -3.05
C GLN A 342 -22.08 -6.39 -4.12
N PHE A 343 -22.66 -5.23 -3.80
CA PHE A 343 -23.36 -4.40 -4.78
C PHE A 343 -22.43 -3.95 -5.90
N LEU A 344 -21.26 -3.42 -5.56
CA LEU A 344 -20.27 -2.98 -6.55
C LEU A 344 -19.75 -4.15 -7.40
N ALA A 345 -19.55 -5.32 -6.79
CA ALA A 345 -19.22 -6.54 -7.53
C ALA A 345 -20.35 -6.95 -8.50
N GLY A 346 -21.61 -6.75 -8.11
CA GLY A 346 -22.80 -6.95 -8.97
C GLY A 346 -22.85 -6.04 -10.19
N LEU A 347 -22.25 -4.84 -10.12
CA LEU A 347 -22.08 -3.95 -11.26
C LEU A 347 -20.93 -4.38 -12.20
N GLY A 348 -20.22 -5.46 -11.89
CA GLY A 348 -19.04 -5.91 -12.62
C GLY A 348 -17.74 -5.22 -12.21
N CYS A 349 -17.74 -4.44 -11.14
CA CYS A 349 -16.53 -3.85 -10.60
C CYS A 349 -15.68 -4.93 -9.91
N PRO A 350 -14.37 -5.03 -10.18
CA PRO A 350 -13.45 -5.83 -9.37
C PRO A 350 -13.34 -5.24 -7.95
N VAL A 351 -13.64 -6.04 -6.92
CA VAL A 351 -13.58 -5.63 -5.50
C VAL A 351 -12.73 -6.64 -4.73
N PHE A 352 -11.59 -6.21 -4.22
CA PHE A 352 -10.64 -7.06 -3.48
C PHE A 352 -9.63 -6.24 -2.67
N ALA A 353 -8.87 -6.89 -1.79
CA ALA A 353 -7.69 -6.30 -1.16
C ALA A 353 -6.44 -6.61 -2.01
N CYS A 354 -5.52 -5.66 -2.10
CA CYS A 354 -4.32 -5.76 -2.93
C CYS A 354 -3.08 -5.46 -2.09
N THR A 355 -2.03 -6.27 -2.24
CA THR A 355 -0.72 -5.95 -1.67
C THR A 355 0.04 -4.97 -2.56
N PRO A 356 1.00 -4.20 -2.02
CA PRO A 356 1.79 -3.27 -2.82
C PRO A 356 2.55 -3.95 -3.97
N ASP A 357 3.02 -5.18 -3.78
CA ASP A 357 3.74 -5.93 -4.82
C ASP A 357 2.82 -6.40 -5.97
N GLN A 358 1.52 -6.53 -5.73
CA GLN A 358 0.53 -6.94 -6.73
C GLN A 358 -0.05 -5.75 -7.53
N PHE A 359 0.01 -4.54 -6.97
CA PHE A 359 -0.57 -3.34 -7.58
C PHE A 359 -0.07 -3.05 -9.01
N PRO A 360 1.23 -3.17 -9.33
CA PRO A 360 1.72 -2.94 -10.70
C PRO A 360 1.09 -3.89 -11.74
N ASP A 361 0.94 -5.16 -11.38
CA ASP A 361 0.37 -6.18 -12.28
C ASP A 361 -1.14 -5.96 -12.48
N MET A 362 -1.85 -5.60 -11.41
CA MET A 362 -3.25 -5.17 -11.47
C MET A 362 -3.43 -3.98 -12.42
N MET A 363 -2.60 -2.96 -12.26
CA MET A 363 -2.64 -1.77 -13.13
C MET A 363 -2.35 -2.11 -14.59
N ALA A 364 -1.42 -3.05 -14.85
CA ALA A 364 -1.13 -3.50 -16.20
C ALA A 364 -2.35 -4.16 -16.86
N VAL A 365 -3.09 -5.00 -16.13
CA VAL A 365 -4.32 -5.64 -16.62
C VAL A 365 -5.41 -4.59 -16.85
N ALA A 366 -5.62 -3.67 -15.90
CA ALA A 366 -6.59 -2.59 -16.01
C ALA A 366 -6.34 -1.72 -17.26
N LEU A 367 -5.10 -1.29 -17.48
CA LEU A 367 -4.70 -0.48 -18.63
C LEU A 367 -4.87 -1.21 -19.95
N GLN A 368 -4.75 -2.54 -19.97
CA GLN A 368 -5.02 -3.37 -21.17
C GLN A 368 -6.53 -3.61 -21.39
N LYS A 369 -7.39 -3.06 -20.51
CA LYS A 369 -8.83 -3.33 -20.47
C LYS A 369 -9.13 -4.83 -20.36
N GLY A 370 -8.26 -5.54 -19.64
CA GLY A 370 -8.40 -6.95 -19.32
C GLY A 370 -9.34 -7.17 -18.13
N ASP A 371 -9.63 -8.44 -17.89
CA ASP A 371 -10.43 -8.86 -16.73
C ASP A 371 -9.58 -8.82 -15.45
N VAL A 372 -9.68 -7.73 -14.68
CA VAL A 372 -8.98 -7.55 -13.42
C VAL A 372 -9.48 -8.54 -12.35
N GLY A 373 -10.78 -8.86 -12.34
CA GLY A 373 -11.37 -9.82 -11.39
C GLY A 373 -10.84 -11.24 -11.63
N GLY A 374 -10.80 -11.66 -12.90
CA GLY A 374 -10.21 -12.94 -13.30
C GLY A 374 -8.73 -13.02 -13.00
N TRP A 375 -7.98 -11.93 -13.24
CA TRP A 375 -6.58 -11.84 -12.86
C TRP A 375 -6.38 -11.99 -11.34
N ALA A 376 -7.16 -11.29 -10.52
CA ALA A 376 -7.06 -11.36 -9.08
C ALA A 376 -7.31 -12.80 -8.58
N THR A 377 -8.33 -13.47 -9.12
CA THR A 377 -8.64 -14.86 -8.80
C THR A 377 -7.49 -15.80 -9.19
N ALA A 378 -6.89 -15.61 -10.37
CA ALA A 378 -5.75 -16.40 -10.84
C ALA A 378 -4.48 -16.16 -10.01
N ALA A 379 -4.32 -14.96 -9.45
CA ALA A 379 -3.25 -14.59 -8.52
C ALA A 379 -3.49 -15.07 -7.08
N GLY A 380 -4.58 -15.82 -6.81
CA GLY A 380 -4.93 -16.31 -5.48
C GLY A 380 -5.50 -15.23 -4.55
N ILE A 381 -5.92 -14.09 -5.08
CA ILE A 381 -6.51 -13.00 -4.31
C ILE A 381 -8.00 -13.30 -4.12
N THR A 382 -8.49 -13.16 -2.89
CA THR A 382 -9.91 -13.31 -2.60
C THR A 382 -10.68 -12.09 -3.13
N THR A 383 -11.51 -12.32 -4.15
CA THR A 383 -12.41 -11.30 -4.71
C THR A 383 -13.78 -11.39 -4.07
N VAL A 384 -14.44 -10.25 -3.91
CA VAL A 384 -15.84 -10.19 -3.48
C VAL A 384 -16.73 -10.65 -4.63
N ARG A 385 -17.69 -11.53 -4.34
CA ARG A 385 -18.67 -12.01 -5.33
C ARG A 385 -19.97 -11.20 -5.22
N PRO A 386 -20.70 -11.04 -6.33
CA PRO A 386 -22.05 -10.50 -6.28
C PRO A 386 -22.92 -11.27 -5.29
N LYS A 387 -23.93 -10.60 -4.75
CA LYS A 387 -25.00 -11.27 -4.00
C LYS A 387 -25.88 -12.00 -5.02
N ASP A 388 -26.08 -13.31 -4.82
CA ASP A 388 -27.03 -14.12 -5.62
C ASP A 388 -28.46 -13.60 -5.51
#